data_ae4a9e5ed413fe8149ed7fc8c1644d60
#
_entry.id   ae4a9e5ed413fe8149ed7fc8c1644d60
#
_cell.length_a   1.000
_cell.length_b   1.000
_cell.length_c   1.000
_cell.angle_alpha   90.00
_cell.angle_beta   90.00
_cell.angle_gamma   90.00
#
_symmetry.space_group_name_H-M   'P 1'
#
loop_
_entity.id
_entity.type
_entity.pdbx_description
1 polymer ?
#
loop_
_entity_poly.entity_id
_entity_poly.type
_entity_poly.pdbx_seq_one_letter_code
_entity_poly.pdbx_strand_id
1 'polypeptide(L)'
;EILGSVHIEVPDDMCARDIHALTRQISEGLTEKFGILTTVGIYAENTTGAFAPLHADLDALAKSDPAILQVHGFYVDEKTSTVYFDLVIGFKADDDAIRDKIIAHLKEKYPDYTYNVVIDHDYEDDQPT
;
A
#
# COMPACT_ATOMS: atom_id res chain seq x y z
N GLU A 1 -13.90 20.17 -15.82
CA GLU A 1 -14.15 18.99 -14.97
C GLU A 1 -12.82 18.36 -14.58
N ILE A 2 -12.62 18.15 -13.28
CA ILE A 2 -11.38 17.58 -12.74
C ILE A 2 -11.64 16.11 -12.39
N LEU A 3 -10.77 15.22 -12.91
CA LEU A 3 -10.82 13.79 -12.62
C LEU A 3 -9.67 13.45 -11.69
N GLY A 4 -9.96 12.63 -10.69
CA GLY A 4 -8.96 12.17 -9.74
C GLY A 4 -9.13 10.71 -9.40
N SER A 5 -8.14 10.16 -8.73
CA SER A 5 -8.21 8.82 -8.17
C SER A 5 -7.59 8.82 -6.78
N VAL A 6 -8.13 7.97 -5.91
CA VAL A 6 -7.61 7.76 -4.57
C VAL A 6 -7.71 6.27 -4.24
N HIS A 7 -6.76 5.78 -3.49
CA HIS A 7 -6.80 4.42 -2.97
C HIS A 7 -6.97 4.49 -1.45
N ILE A 8 -7.83 3.63 -0.92
CA ILE A 8 -8.02 3.51 0.52
C ILE A 8 -7.75 2.07 0.96
N GLU A 9 -7.25 1.93 2.16
CA GLU A 9 -7.06 0.63 2.79
C GLU A 9 -8.22 0.37 3.74
N VAL A 10 -8.80 -0.82 3.65
CA VAL A 10 -9.92 -1.24 4.50
C VAL A 10 -9.58 -2.59 5.13
N PRO A 11 -10.18 -2.91 6.30
CA PRO A 11 -10.04 -4.25 6.87
C PRO A 11 -10.45 -5.33 5.86
N ASP A 12 -9.72 -6.43 5.81
CA ASP A 12 -9.94 -7.50 4.85
C ASP A 12 -11.26 -8.25 5.05
N ASP A 13 -11.88 -8.11 6.23
CA ASP A 13 -13.18 -8.68 6.55
C ASP A 13 -14.35 -7.70 6.36
N MET A 14 -14.10 -6.51 5.82
CA MET A 14 -15.16 -5.53 5.57
C MET A 14 -16.06 -6.02 4.45
N CYS A 15 -17.39 -5.99 4.67
CA CYS A 15 -18.32 -6.47 3.68
C CYS A 15 -18.52 -5.46 2.54
N ALA A 16 -18.95 -5.96 1.38
CA ALA A 16 -19.11 -5.13 0.18
C ALA A 16 -20.08 -3.97 0.38
N ARG A 17 -21.13 -4.14 1.18
CA ARG A 17 -22.09 -3.08 1.49
C ARG A 17 -21.41 -1.90 2.19
N ASP A 18 -20.56 -2.18 3.16
CA ASP A 18 -19.88 -1.15 3.93
C ASP A 18 -18.78 -0.47 3.10
N ILE A 19 -18.08 -1.24 2.27
CA ILE A 19 -17.11 -0.69 1.32
C ILE A 19 -17.81 0.27 0.34
N HIS A 20 -18.95 -0.14 -0.20
CA HIS A 20 -19.71 0.71 -1.13
C HIS A 20 -20.16 2.02 -0.46
N ALA A 21 -20.68 1.94 0.77
CA ALA A 21 -21.08 3.12 1.51
C ALA A 21 -19.91 4.08 1.74
N LEU A 22 -18.76 3.53 2.12
CA LEU A 22 -17.54 4.31 2.36
C LEU A 22 -17.02 4.99 1.09
N THR A 23 -16.97 4.26 -0.03
CA THR A 23 -16.50 4.83 -1.30
C THR A 23 -17.42 5.93 -1.81
N ARG A 24 -18.73 5.78 -1.64
CA ARG A 24 -19.69 6.82 -1.98
C ARG A 24 -19.50 8.07 -1.13
N GLN A 25 -19.32 7.91 0.15
CA GLN A 25 -19.09 9.02 1.07
C GLN A 25 -17.84 9.82 0.68
N ILE A 26 -16.76 9.13 0.34
CA ILE A 26 -15.51 9.76 -0.09
C ILE A 26 -15.70 10.50 -1.41
N SER A 27 -16.29 9.86 -2.42
CA SER A 27 -16.53 10.46 -3.74
C SER A 27 -17.42 11.70 -3.65
N GLU A 28 -18.52 11.60 -2.91
CA GLU A 28 -19.45 12.71 -2.74
C GLU A 28 -18.78 13.89 -2.00
N GLY A 29 -18.00 13.60 -0.96
CA GLY A 29 -17.29 14.63 -0.22
C GLY A 29 -16.26 15.38 -1.08
N LEU A 30 -15.51 14.66 -1.92
CA LEU A 30 -14.53 15.28 -2.80
C LEU A 30 -15.20 16.10 -3.92
N THR A 31 -16.31 15.64 -4.44
CA THR A 31 -17.08 16.39 -5.44
C THR A 31 -17.67 17.68 -4.84
N GLU A 32 -18.24 17.59 -3.64
CA GLU A 32 -18.85 18.76 -3.00
C GLU A 32 -17.82 19.81 -2.59
N LYS A 33 -16.68 19.37 -2.02
CA LYS A 33 -15.68 20.30 -1.51
C LYS A 33 -14.77 20.87 -2.58
N PHE A 34 -14.41 20.06 -3.57
CA PHE A 34 -13.31 20.39 -4.50
C PHE A 34 -13.73 20.31 -5.97
N GLY A 35 -14.96 19.87 -6.27
CA GLY A 35 -15.40 19.68 -7.65
C GLY A 35 -14.64 18.60 -8.39
N ILE A 36 -14.13 17.60 -7.69
CA ILE A 36 -13.34 16.51 -8.27
C ILE A 36 -14.20 15.27 -8.38
N LEU A 37 -14.31 14.71 -9.59
CA LEU A 37 -14.87 13.38 -9.80
C LEU A 37 -13.79 12.36 -9.52
N THR A 38 -14.01 11.52 -8.52
CA THR A 38 -12.98 10.64 -7.99
C THR A 38 -13.34 9.17 -8.16
N THR A 39 -12.40 8.39 -8.70
CA THR A 39 -12.45 6.93 -8.65
C THR A 39 -11.74 6.47 -7.37
N VAL A 40 -12.40 5.62 -6.59
CA VAL A 40 -11.85 5.12 -5.34
C VAL A 40 -11.44 3.65 -5.52
N GLY A 41 -10.16 3.40 -5.41
CA GLY A 41 -9.61 2.04 -5.39
C GLY A 41 -9.55 1.50 -3.96
N ILE A 42 -9.68 0.20 -3.82
CA ILE A 42 -9.73 -0.47 -2.51
C ILE A 42 -8.55 -1.41 -2.36
N TYR A 43 -7.83 -1.29 -1.26
CA TYR A 43 -6.86 -2.28 -0.80
C TYR A 43 -7.39 -2.95 0.47
N ALA A 44 -7.34 -4.28 0.50
CA ALA A 44 -7.67 -5.05 1.69
C ALA A 44 -6.43 -5.18 2.58
N GLU A 45 -6.54 -4.78 3.83
CA GLU A 45 -5.46 -4.96 4.80
C GLU A 45 -5.55 -6.36 5.43
N ASN A 46 -4.44 -7.08 5.41
CA ASN A 46 -4.34 -8.36 6.11
C ASN A 46 -3.90 -8.10 7.57
N THR A 47 -4.82 -7.57 8.37
CA THR A 47 -4.55 -7.21 9.78
C THR A 47 -4.88 -8.35 10.73
N THR A 48 -5.59 -9.36 10.26
CA THR A 48 -5.97 -10.54 11.03
C THR A 48 -5.67 -11.81 10.23
N GLY A 49 -5.66 -12.97 10.91
CA GLY A 49 -5.46 -14.25 10.25
C GLY A 49 -4.01 -14.60 9.99
N ALA A 50 -3.79 -15.52 9.05
CA ALA A 50 -2.49 -16.16 8.83
C ALA A 50 -1.38 -15.21 8.34
N PHE A 51 -1.74 -14.12 7.68
CA PHE A 51 -0.77 -13.20 7.07
C PHE A 51 -0.49 -11.96 7.91
N ALA A 52 -1.16 -11.80 9.05
CA ALA A 52 -0.93 -10.67 9.95
C ALA A 52 0.52 -10.60 10.45
N PRO A 53 1.19 -11.70 10.84
CA PRO A 53 2.58 -11.65 11.24
C PRO A 53 3.52 -11.16 10.13
N LEU A 54 3.32 -11.61 8.90
CA LEU A 54 4.12 -11.15 7.76
C LEU A 54 3.91 -9.66 7.50
N HIS A 55 2.68 -9.18 7.54
CA HIS A 55 2.36 -7.76 7.39
C HIS A 55 3.04 -6.93 8.50
N ALA A 56 2.97 -7.39 9.75
CA ALA A 56 3.62 -6.70 10.87
C ALA A 56 5.13 -6.65 10.72
N ASP A 57 5.76 -7.73 10.26
CA ASP A 57 7.20 -7.75 9.99
C ASP A 57 7.59 -6.79 8.88
N LEU A 58 6.80 -6.72 7.80
CA LEU A 58 7.00 -5.75 6.72
C LEU A 58 6.92 -4.31 7.25
N ASP A 59 5.90 -4.00 8.03
CA ASP A 59 5.74 -2.66 8.61
C ASP A 59 6.91 -2.29 9.51
N ALA A 60 7.41 -3.22 10.32
CA ALA A 60 8.57 -2.99 11.17
C ALA A 60 9.84 -2.74 10.36
N LEU A 61 10.05 -3.50 9.28
CA LEU A 61 11.19 -3.29 8.37
C LEU A 61 11.13 -1.92 7.69
N ALA A 62 9.95 -1.53 7.23
CA ALA A 62 9.75 -0.23 6.60
C ALA A 62 10.04 0.92 7.57
N LYS A 63 9.57 0.82 8.80
CA LYS A 63 9.81 1.84 9.83
C LYS A 63 11.29 1.94 10.23
N SER A 64 12.07 0.89 10.04
CA SER A 64 13.50 0.90 10.35
C SER A 64 14.35 1.63 9.31
N ASP A 65 13.81 1.93 8.13
CA ASP A 65 14.52 2.59 7.04
C ASP A 65 13.89 3.96 6.76
N PRO A 66 14.60 5.07 7.06
CA PRO A 66 14.04 6.41 6.87
C PRO A 66 13.80 6.77 5.40
N ALA A 67 14.39 6.04 4.45
CA ALA A 67 14.13 6.25 3.02
C ALA A 67 12.76 5.72 2.60
N ILE A 68 12.17 4.82 3.38
CA ILE A 68 10.82 4.28 3.12
C ILE A 68 9.80 5.16 3.83
N LEU A 69 8.99 5.88 3.05
CA LEU A 69 8.01 6.81 3.57
C LEU A 69 6.70 6.13 3.94
N GLN A 70 6.27 5.17 3.11
CA GLN A 70 5.01 4.46 3.32
C GLN A 70 5.07 3.07 2.69
N VAL A 71 4.24 2.17 3.21
CA VAL A 71 3.93 0.86 2.64
C VAL A 71 2.43 0.81 2.40
N HIS A 72 2.02 0.43 1.19
CA HIS A 72 0.60 0.27 0.84
C HIS A 72 0.34 -1.03 0.13
N GLY A 73 -0.94 -1.34 -0.02
CA GLY A 73 -1.39 -2.37 -0.92
C GLY A 73 -0.91 -3.77 -0.56
N PHE A 74 -0.66 -4.03 0.71
CA PHE A 74 -0.28 -5.37 1.15
C PHE A 74 -1.40 -6.36 0.84
N TYR A 75 -1.07 -7.39 0.07
CA TYR A 75 -2.01 -8.42 -0.33
C TYR A 75 -1.27 -9.72 -0.56
N VAL A 76 -1.84 -10.83 -0.12
CA VAL A 76 -1.29 -12.17 -0.36
C VAL A 76 -2.24 -12.96 -1.25
N ASP A 77 -1.73 -13.38 -2.42
CA ASP A 77 -2.43 -14.32 -3.27
C ASP A 77 -2.04 -15.73 -2.83
N GLU A 78 -2.95 -16.41 -2.16
CA GLU A 78 -2.72 -17.75 -1.63
C GLU A 78 -2.53 -18.79 -2.73
N LYS A 79 -3.18 -18.60 -3.87
CA LYS A 79 -3.10 -19.56 -4.98
C LYS A 79 -1.71 -19.60 -5.60
N THR A 80 -1.05 -18.47 -5.69
CA THR A 80 0.29 -18.35 -6.28
C THR A 80 1.38 -18.20 -5.22
N SER A 81 1.02 -18.13 -3.95
CA SER A 81 1.93 -17.84 -2.83
C SER A 81 2.76 -16.58 -3.09
N THR A 82 2.10 -15.54 -3.57
CA THR A 82 2.74 -14.27 -3.92
C THR A 82 2.28 -13.16 -2.97
N VAL A 83 3.24 -12.45 -2.43
CA VAL A 83 3.02 -11.27 -1.58
C VAL A 83 3.22 -10.03 -2.42
N TYR A 84 2.22 -9.16 -2.44
CA TYR A 84 2.25 -7.87 -3.14
C TYR A 84 2.27 -6.74 -2.15
N PHE A 85 3.07 -5.74 -2.40
CA PHE A 85 2.99 -4.45 -1.68
C PHE A 85 3.70 -3.37 -2.46
N ASP A 86 3.35 -2.12 -2.14
CA ASP A 86 3.93 -0.93 -2.73
C ASP A 86 4.77 -0.23 -1.68
N LEU A 87 5.98 0.18 -2.06
CA LEU A 87 6.86 1.02 -1.23
C LEU A 87 6.89 2.42 -1.80
N VAL A 88 6.57 3.41 -0.98
CA VAL A 88 6.80 4.81 -1.32
C VAL A 88 8.15 5.20 -0.76
N ILE A 89 9.07 5.56 -1.64
CA ILE A 89 10.47 5.82 -1.32
C ILE A 89 10.82 7.27 -1.67
N GLY A 90 11.67 7.88 -0.85
CA GLY A 90 12.20 9.21 -1.12
C GLY A 90 13.01 9.23 -2.42
N PHE A 91 12.93 10.32 -3.15
CA PHE A 91 13.45 10.43 -4.53
C PHE A 91 14.97 10.22 -4.64
N LYS A 92 15.72 10.47 -3.57
CA LYS A 92 17.18 10.38 -3.57
C LYS A 92 17.71 9.01 -3.14
N ALA A 93 16.83 8.06 -2.86
CA ALA A 93 17.20 6.73 -2.40
C ALA A 93 17.45 5.79 -3.57
N ASP A 94 18.23 4.73 -3.33
CA ASP A 94 18.43 3.65 -4.29
C ASP A 94 17.28 2.66 -4.19
N ASP A 95 16.37 2.73 -5.14
CA ASP A 95 15.15 1.92 -5.18
C ASP A 95 15.43 0.42 -5.16
N ASP A 96 16.35 -0.01 -6.03
CA ASP A 96 16.66 -1.44 -6.18
C ASP A 96 17.30 -1.99 -4.93
N ALA A 97 18.20 -1.24 -4.31
CA ALA A 97 18.86 -1.67 -3.07
C ALA A 97 17.87 -1.80 -1.92
N ILE A 98 16.94 -0.85 -1.80
CA ILE A 98 15.91 -0.87 -0.75
C ILE A 98 14.96 -2.05 -0.97
N ARG A 99 14.45 -2.21 -2.18
CA ARG A 99 13.56 -3.32 -2.51
C ARG A 99 14.22 -4.66 -2.24
N ASP A 100 15.45 -4.86 -2.70
CA ASP A 100 16.18 -6.12 -2.54
C ASP A 100 16.45 -6.43 -1.08
N LYS A 101 16.76 -5.42 -0.28
CA LYS A 101 16.95 -5.57 1.16
C LYS A 101 15.69 -6.03 1.88
N ILE A 102 14.56 -5.41 1.57
CA ILE A 102 13.26 -5.78 2.17
C ILE A 102 12.89 -7.21 1.77
N ILE A 103 13.01 -7.55 0.49
CA ILE A 103 12.70 -8.90 -0.01
C ILE A 103 13.61 -9.94 0.66
N ALA A 104 14.90 -9.66 0.79
CA ALA A 104 15.85 -10.58 1.41
C ALA A 104 15.47 -10.88 2.87
N HIS A 105 15.11 -9.85 3.64
CA HIS A 105 14.66 -10.02 5.02
C HIS A 105 13.39 -10.85 5.13
N LEU A 106 12.41 -10.58 4.26
CA LEU A 106 11.15 -11.32 4.27
C LEU A 106 11.34 -12.76 3.82
N LYS A 107 12.17 -13.01 2.81
CA LYS A 107 12.47 -14.37 2.34
C LYS A 107 13.19 -15.23 3.37
N GLU A 108 14.02 -14.63 4.19
CA GLU A 108 14.70 -15.35 5.26
C GLU A 108 13.71 -15.96 6.24
N LYS A 109 12.67 -15.21 6.61
CA LYS A 109 11.66 -15.64 7.57
C LYS A 109 10.49 -16.37 6.91
N TYR A 110 10.13 -15.98 5.69
CA TYR A 110 9.01 -16.53 4.93
C TYR A 110 9.48 -16.98 3.53
N PRO A 111 10.25 -18.08 3.45
CA PRO A 111 10.90 -18.49 2.20
C PRO A 111 9.94 -19.07 1.16
N ASP A 112 8.71 -19.43 1.56
CA ASP A 112 7.75 -20.10 0.68
C ASP A 112 7.00 -19.12 -0.23
N TYR A 113 7.20 -17.82 -0.05
CA TYR A 113 6.50 -16.79 -0.83
C TYR A 113 7.40 -16.18 -1.90
N THR A 114 6.76 -15.79 -3.00
CA THR A 114 7.34 -14.89 -3.98
C THR A 114 6.88 -13.46 -3.65
N TYR A 115 7.74 -12.48 -3.84
CA TYR A 115 7.46 -11.08 -3.50
C TYR A 115 7.42 -10.23 -4.75
N ASN A 116 6.30 -9.51 -4.94
CA ASN A 116 6.12 -8.57 -6.04
C ASN A 116 5.96 -7.18 -5.43
N VAL A 117 6.99 -6.34 -5.59
CA VAL A 117 7.08 -5.04 -4.96
C VAL A 117 7.08 -3.94 -6.02
N VAL A 118 6.15 -3.02 -5.89
CA VAL A 118 6.08 -1.81 -6.74
C VAL A 118 6.71 -0.66 -5.98
N ILE A 119 7.57 0.09 -6.65
CA ILE A 119 8.21 1.27 -6.08
C ILE A 119 7.52 2.52 -6.62
N ASP A 120 7.06 3.36 -5.69
CA ASP A 120 6.53 4.69 -5.99
C ASP A 120 7.40 5.75 -5.31
N HIS A 121 7.44 6.93 -5.90
CA HIS A 121 8.15 8.07 -5.33
C HIS A 121 7.16 9.12 -4.84
N ASP A 122 7.51 9.78 -3.73
CA ASP A 122 6.76 10.91 -3.25
C ASP A 122 7.29 12.19 -3.90
N TYR A 123 6.55 12.63 -4.92
CA TYR A 123 6.92 13.84 -5.68
C TYR A 123 6.73 15.12 -4.89
N GLU A 124 6.01 15.10 -3.79
CA GLU A 124 5.79 16.29 -2.95
C GLU A 124 7.08 16.71 -2.21
N ASP A 125 7.90 15.72 -1.85
CA ASP A 125 9.17 15.98 -1.15
C ASP A 125 10.22 16.68 -2.01
N ASP A 126 10.05 16.69 -3.33
CA ASP A 126 10.98 17.32 -4.26
C ASP A 126 10.54 18.71 -4.72
N GLN A 127 9.46 19.24 -4.17
CA GLN A 127 9.04 20.62 -4.44
C GLN A 127 10.04 21.61 -3.80
N PRO A 128 10.55 22.58 -4.57
CA PRO A 128 11.39 23.61 -3.98
C PRO A 128 10.57 24.43 -2.99
N THR A 129 11.04 24.49 -1.77
CA THR A 129 10.44 25.32 -0.72
C THR A 129 10.82 26.79 -0.90
#